data_4289c40b9b9eaf5a3725447ae3740ff7
#
_entry.id   4289c40b9b9eaf5a3725447ae3740ff7
#
_cell.length_a   1.000
_cell.length_b   1.000
_cell.length_c   1.000
_cell.angle_alpha   90.00
_cell.angle_beta   90.00
_cell.angle_gamma   90.00
#
_symmetry.space_group_name_H-M   'P 1'
#
loop_
_entity.id
_entity.type
_entity.pdbx_description
1 polymer ?
#
loop_
_entity_poly.entity_id
_entity_poly.type
_entity_poly.pdbx_seq_one_letter_code
_entity_poly.pdbx_strand_id
1 'polypeptide(L)'
;MAIADILLPTCNRPESLILTLSGVASQTVTDIHVIVSDQSAEPIGDLPVVQTLQRLIEARGGSVEWHYRVPSQGITEQRDFLLNRATADSVLYLDDDVFMEPWVLEQLLKTLHTEQCGFVGAFPTGLSFRNDVRPQQQIVEFWDGPVRPEVVNPGSPQWERWQLHRAANLYHVSQSLPPGEFRRYKVAWIASCILYDRAKLLEVGGFSFWSRLPRYHSGEEVLVQNLLMRRWGGCAIMPSGTYHAEVRSTVLNDAGTVDGHALDLLPEMVERYAPETVEVK
;
A
#
# COMPACT_ATOMS: atom_id res chain seq x y z
N MET A 1 8.10 -18.88 -10.74
CA MET A 1 8.21 -17.72 -9.82
C MET A 1 6.89 -17.01 -9.96
N ALA A 2 6.23 -16.67 -8.85
CA ALA A 2 4.93 -15.98 -8.89
C ALA A 2 5.04 -14.64 -9.63
N ILE A 3 3.94 -14.19 -10.24
CA ILE A 3 3.88 -12.90 -10.95
C ILE A 3 3.99 -11.74 -9.94
N ALA A 4 3.45 -11.93 -8.75
CA ALA A 4 3.54 -10.96 -7.66
C ALA A 4 3.56 -11.66 -6.29
N ASP A 5 4.29 -11.07 -5.34
CA ASP A 5 4.17 -11.40 -3.93
C ASP A 5 3.21 -10.41 -3.26
N ILE A 6 2.23 -10.94 -2.50
CA ILE A 6 1.31 -10.13 -1.69
C ILE A 6 1.80 -10.18 -0.25
N LEU A 7 2.24 -9.03 0.26
CA LEU A 7 2.85 -8.85 1.57
C LEU A 7 1.82 -8.30 2.55
N LEU A 8 1.38 -9.14 3.51
CA LEU A 8 0.23 -8.88 4.35
C LEU A 8 0.63 -8.89 5.84
N PRO A 9 0.86 -7.71 6.44
CA PRO A 9 1.04 -7.59 7.88
C PRO A 9 -0.31 -7.67 8.60
N THR A 10 -0.39 -8.38 9.73
CA THR A 10 -1.60 -8.42 10.55
C THR A 10 -1.26 -8.45 12.05
N CYS A 11 -2.20 -7.93 12.87
CA CYS A 11 -2.06 -7.95 14.33
C CYS A 11 -3.44 -7.82 14.99
N ASN A 12 -3.93 -8.92 15.64
CA ASN A 12 -5.17 -8.95 16.44
C ASN A 12 -6.46 -8.52 15.70
N ARG A 13 -6.55 -8.77 14.38
CA ARG A 13 -7.71 -8.36 13.55
C ARG A 13 -8.23 -9.50 12.65
N PRO A 14 -8.65 -10.64 13.22
CA PRO A 14 -9.04 -11.80 12.41
C PRO A 14 -10.22 -11.52 11.46
N GLU A 15 -11.22 -10.74 11.86
CA GLU A 15 -12.41 -10.47 11.05
C GLU A 15 -12.07 -9.66 9.80
N SER A 16 -11.25 -8.62 9.93
CA SER A 16 -10.82 -7.80 8.79
C SER A 16 -9.85 -8.56 7.89
N LEU A 17 -8.94 -9.34 8.48
CA LEU A 17 -8.04 -10.20 7.71
C LEU A 17 -8.82 -11.23 6.84
N ILE A 18 -9.89 -11.81 7.35
CA ILE A 18 -10.78 -12.71 6.58
C ILE A 18 -11.36 -11.97 5.36
N LEU A 19 -11.80 -10.73 5.53
CA LEU A 19 -12.29 -9.90 4.44
C LEU A 19 -11.19 -9.65 3.39
N THR A 20 -9.99 -9.28 3.84
CA THR A 20 -8.84 -9.04 2.96
C THR A 20 -8.43 -10.30 2.20
N LEU A 21 -8.28 -11.44 2.88
CA LEU A 21 -7.96 -12.72 2.24
C LEU A 21 -9.04 -13.18 1.26
N SER A 22 -10.31 -12.87 1.51
CA SER A 22 -11.41 -13.15 0.56
C SER A 22 -11.23 -12.34 -0.73
N GLY A 23 -10.84 -11.07 -0.63
CA GLY A 23 -10.48 -10.22 -1.77
C GLY A 23 -9.27 -10.77 -2.53
N VAL A 24 -8.23 -11.21 -1.82
CA VAL A 24 -7.03 -11.83 -2.43
C VAL A 24 -7.40 -13.13 -3.14
N ALA A 25 -8.16 -14.01 -2.51
CA ALA A 25 -8.59 -15.27 -3.09
C ALA A 25 -9.49 -15.11 -4.34
N SER A 26 -10.12 -13.95 -4.52
CA SER A 26 -10.99 -13.65 -5.66
C SER A 26 -10.26 -13.05 -6.87
N GLN A 27 -8.97 -12.69 -6.75
CA GLN A 27 -8.25 -11.98 -7.82
C GLN A 27 -8.23 -12.77 -9.14
N THR A 28 -8.28 -12.05 -10.28
CA THR A 28 -8.16 -12.63 -11.64
C THR A 28 -6.77 -13.18 -11.89
N VAL A 29 -5.74 -12.53 -11.34
CA VAL A 29 -4.35 -13.03 -11.33
C VAL A 29 -4.21 -14.04 -10.20
N THR A 30 -3.93 -15.29 -10.53
CA THR A 30 -3.89 -16.40 -9.57
C THR A 30 -2.48 -16.94 -9.29
N ASP A 31 -1.51 -16.69 -10.16
CA ASP A 31 -0.10 -17.03 -9.93
C ASP A 31 0.54 -16.00 -8.97
N ILE A 32 0.14 -16.07 -7.71
CA ILE A 32 0.53 -15.17 -6.62
C ILE A 32 1.15 -15.95 -5.47
N HIS A 33 2.05 -15.31 -4.76
CA HIS A 33 2.57 -15.81 -3.49
C HIS A 33 2.17 -14.85 -2.37
N VAL A 34 1.35 -15.30 -1.43
CA VAL A 34 0.89 -14.51 -0.28
C VAL A 34 1.80 -14.79 0.91
N ILE A 35 2.46 -13.75 1.42
CA ILE A 35 3.33 -13.85 2.60
C ILE A 35 2.69 -13.07 3.73
N VAL A 36 2.32 -13.76 4.81
CA VAL A 36 1.65 -13.15 5.96
C VAL A 36 2.62 -13.06 7.15
N SER A 37 2.72 -11.87 7.74
CA SER A 37 3.38 -11.64 9.02
C SER A 37 2.32 -11.40 10.09
N ASP A 38 2.10 -12.38 10.96
CA ASP A 38 1.11 -12.35 12.03
C ASP A 38 1.78 -12.03 13.38
N GLN A 39 1.54 -10.83 13.88
CA GLN A 39 2.01 -10.38 15.20
C GLN A 39 0.88 -10.33 16.24
N SER A 40 -0.15 -11.15 16.07
CA SER A 40 -1.27 -11.26 17.02
C SER A 40 -0.86 -11.94 18.32
N ALA A 41 -1.59 -11.67 19.40
CA ALA A 41 -1.38 -12.33 20.68
C ALA A 41 -1.62 -13.86 20.59
N GLU A 42 -2.64 -14.26 19.81
CA GLU A 42 -2.93 -15.63 19.45
C GLU A 42 -2.82 -15.80 17.93
N PRO A 43 -2.29 -16.94 17.41
CA PRO A 43 -2.09 -17.12 15.98
C PRO A 43 -3.43 -17.12 15.21
N ILE A 44 -3.59 -16.20 14.29
CA ILE A 44 -4.81 -16.09 13.46
C ILE A 44 -4.79 -17.13 12.34
N GLY A 45 -3.63 -17.55 11.87
CA GLY A 45 -3.47 -18.50 10.76
C GLY A 45 -4.13 -19.86 11.00
N ASP A 46 -4.33 -20.26 12.25
CA ASP A 46 -4.94 -21.54 12.65
C ASP A 46 -6.48 -21.50 12.66
N LEU A 47 -7.09 -20.34 12.48
CA LEU A 47 -8.54 -20.24 12.42
C LEU A 47 -9.10 -21.00 11.20
N PRO A 48 -10.15 -21.85 11.36
CA PRO A 48 -10.65 -22.70 10.28
C PRO A 48 -11.04 -21.94 9.01
N VAL A 49 -11.61 -20.74 9.15
CA VAL A 49 -11.97 -19.89 8.01
C VAL A 49 -10.73 -19.34 7.30
N VAL A 50 -9.68 -18.96 8.03
CA VAL A 50 -8.40 -18.49 7.47
C VAL A 50 -7.72 -19.62 6.71
N GLN A 51 -7.65 -20.82 7.29
CA GLN A 51 -7.12 -22.01 6.62
C GLN A 51 -7.92 -22.38 5.36
N THR A 52 -9.25 -22.13 5.36
CA THR A 52 -10.06 -22.35 4.16
C THR A 52 -9.69 -21.38 3.05
N LEU A 53 -9.45 -20.10 3.38
CA LEU A 53 -9.01 -19.10 2.40
C LEU A 53 -7.59 -19.38 1.88
N GLN A 54 -6.67 -19.85 2.73
CA GLN A 54 -5.34 -20.30 2.28
C GLN A 54 -5.48 -21.42 1.25
N ARG A 55 -6.22 -22.49 1.56
CA ARG A 55 -6.47 -23.59 0.63
C ARG A 55 -7.19 -23.15 -0.66
N LEU A 56 -8.06 -22.15 -0.58
CA LEU A 56 -8.71 -21.60 -1.78
C LEU A 56 -7.71 -20.88 -2.68
N ILE A 57 -6.79 -20.07 -2.11
CA ILE A 57 -5.70 -19.43 -2.87
C ILE A 57 -4.84 -20.50 -3.55
N GLU A 58 -4.42 -21.53 -2.81
CA GLU A 58 -3.61 -22.63 -3.32
C GLU A 58 -4.34 -23.43 -4.42
N ALA A 59 -5.61 -23.76 -4.23
CA ALA A 59 -6.43 -24.46 -5.22
C ALA A 59 -6.62 -23.68 -6.52
N ARG A 60 -6.45 -22.35 -6.48
CA ARG A 60 -6.49 -21.46 -7.65
C ARG A 60 -5.13 -21.26 -8.32
N GLY A 61 -4.05 -21.85 -7.80
CA GLY A 61 -2.70 -21.82 -8.37
C GLY A 61 -1.73 -20.88 -7.65
N GLY A 62 -2.15 -20.22 -6.60
CA GLY A 62 -1.26 -19.42 -5.73
C GLY A 62 -0.56 -20.27 -4.68
N SER A 63 0.18 -19.59 -3.80
CA SER A 63 0.80 -20.19 -2.61
C SER A 63 0.69 -19.25 -1.42
N VAL A 64 0.73 -19.80 -0.21
CA VAL A 64 0.65 -19.02 1.04
C VAL A 64 1.79 -19.41 1.97
N GLU A 65 2.52 -18.41 2.45
CA GLU A 65 3.56 -18.53 3.47
C GLU A 65 3.13 -17.74 4.70
N TRP A 66 2.99 -18.41 5.87
CA TRP A 66 2.48 -17.80 7.10
C TRP A 66 3.55 -17.76 8.18
N HIS A 67 3.79 -16.58 8.76
CA HIS A 67 4.76 -16.37 9.82
C HIS A 67 4.09 -15.79 11.06
N TYR A 68 3.96 -16.62 12.09
CA TYR A 68 3.57 -16.15 13.42
C TYR A 68 4.79 -15.58 14.16
N ARG A 69 4.72 -14.31 14.56
CA ARG A 69 5.89 -13.54 15.01
C ARG A 69 5.57 -12.66 16.22
N VAL A 70 5.90 -13.10 17.40
CA VAL A 70 5.74 -12.36 18.67
C VAL A 70 7.09 -12.11 19.33
N PRO A 71 7.25 -11.02 20.09
CA PRO A 71 6.28 -9.94 20.32
C PRO A 71 6.15 -8.99 19.13
N SER A 72 5.02 -8.26 19.07
CA SER A 72 4.80 -7.22 18.05
C SER A 72 5.82 -6.08 18.20
N GLN A 73 6.46 -5.72 17.08
CA GLN A 73 7.48 -4.67 17.02
C GLN A 73 7.03 -3.45 16.17
N GLY A 74 5.81 -3.48 15.66
CA GLY A 74 5.25 -2.40 14.86
C GLY A 74 5.20 -2.70 13.36
N ILE A 75 4.49 -1.85 12.64
CA ILE A 75 4.15 -2.07 11.23
C ILE A 75 5.38 -2.04 10.31
N THR A 76 6.33 -1.11 10.51
CA THR A 76 7.51 -0.99 9.65
C THR A 76 8.42 -2.21 9.75
N GLU A 77 8.54 -2.81 10.95
CA GLU A 77 9.29 -4.06 11.13
C GLU A 77 8.62 -5.21 10.37
N GLN A 78 7.29 -5.33 10.42
CA GLN A 78 6.58 -6.33 9.63
C GLN A 78 6.81 -6.14 8.13
N ARG A 79 6.75 -4.90 7.64
CA ARG A 79 6.98 -4.58 6.21
C ARG A 79 8.41 -4.91 5.79
N ASP A 80 9.41 -4.62 6.61
CA ASP A 80 10.81 -4.99 6.34
C ASP A 80 10.98 -6.52 6.29
N PHE A 81 10.44 -7.23 7.27
CA PHE A 81 10.47 -8.68 7.31
C PHE A 81 9.85 -9.30 6.05
N LEU A 82 8.68 -8.83 5.65
CA LEU A 82 7.95 -9.31 4.48
C LEU A 82 8.73 -9.04 3.19
N LEU A 83 9.34 -7.85 3.04
CA LEU A 83 10.16 -7.52 1.87
C LEU A 83 11.36 -8.45 1.72
N ASN A 84 12.00 -8.80 2.84
CA ASN A 84 13.15 -9.71 2.86
C ASN A 84 12.80 -11.17 2.50
N ARG A 85 11.50 -11.52 2.52
CA ARG A 85 10.96 -12.82 2.09
C ARG A 85 10.53 -12.82 0.63
N ALA A 86 10.16 -11.66 0.12
CA ALA A 86 9.65 -11.51 -1.23
C ALA A 86 10.70 -11.88 -2.29
N THR A 87 10.27 -12.55 -3.34
CA THR A 87 11.12 -13.01 -4.46
C THR A 87 10.63 -12.54 -5.82
N ALA A 88 9.34 -12.22 -5.97
CA ALA A 88 8.79 -11.70 -7.22
C ALA A 88 9.32 -10.29 -7.51
N ASP A 89 9.33 -9.90 -8.78
CA ASP A 89 9.74 -8.55 -9.22
C ASP A 89 8.74 -7.46 -8.80
N SER A 90 7.49 -7.85 -8.58
CA SER A 90 6.43 -6.97 -8.11
C SER A 90 5.95 -7.40 -6.74
N VAL A 91 5.89 -6.47 -5.79
CA VAL A 91 5.42 -6.73 -4.41
C VAL A 91 4.24 -5.82 -4.06
N LEU A 92 3.12 -6.43 -3.69
CA LEU A 92 1.93 -5.72 -3.23
C LEU A 92 1.91 -5.69 -1.70
N TYR A 93 2.12 -4.54 -1.08
CA TYR A 93 1.75 -4.36 0.31
C TYR A 93 0.24 -4.13 0.41
N LEU A 94 -0.41 -4.94 1.22
CA LEU A 94 -1.85 -4.90 1.44
C LEU A 94 -2.13 -4.94 2.94
N ASP A 95 -2.81 -3.92 3.47
CA ASP A 95 -3.23 -3.91 4.86
C ASP A 95 -4.35 -4.93 5.10
N ASP A 96 -4.43 -5.46 6.32
CA ASP A 96 -5.33 -6.55 6.71
C ASP A 96 -6.80 -6.14 6.88
N ASP A 97 -7.16 -4.91 6.49
CA ASP A 97 -8.50 -4.33 6.55
C ASP A 97 -8.97 -3.75 5.21
N VAL A 98 -8.41 -4.24 4.10
CA VAL A 98 -8.75 -3.80 2.74
C VAL A 98 -9.34 -4.94 1.93
N PHE A 99 -10.56 -4.75 1.42
CA PHE A 99 -11.14 -5.59 0.39
C PHE A 99 -10.72 -5.10 -1.00
N MET A 100 -10.30 -6.00 -1.87
CA MET A 100 -9.98 -5.72 -3.28
C MET A 100 -11.00 -6.37 -4.19
N GLU A 101 -11.52 -5.62 -5.19
CA GLU A 101 -12.27 -6.21 -6.29
C GLU A 101 -11.37 -7.13 -7.15
N PRO A 102 -11.94 -8.14 -7.83
CA PRO A 102 -11.15 -9.20 -8.50
C PRO A 102 -10.14 -8.73 -9.54
N TRP A 103 -10.32 -7.57 -10.14
CA TRP A 103 -9.49 -7.01 -11.21
C TRP A 103 -8.34 -6.11 -10.71
N VAL A 104 -8.30 -5.79 -9.42
CA VAL A 104 -7.38 -4.74 -8.88
C VAL A 104 -5.92 -5.11 -9.09
N LEU A 105 -5.50 -6.32 -8.72
CA LEU A 105 -4.11 -6.73 -8.86
C LEU A 105 -3.66 -6.72 -10.33
N GLU A 106 -4.51 -7.20 -11.25
CA GLU A 106 -4.23 -7.17 -12.68
C GLU A 106 -4.01 -5.74 -13.20
N GLN A 107 -4.86 -4.80 -12.79
CA GLN A 107 -4.74 -3.40 -13.20
C GLN A 107 -3.51 -2.72 -12.61
N LEU A 108 -3.15 -3.03 -11.35
CA LEU A 108 -1.93 -2.51 -10.73
C LEU A 108 -0.68 -3.02 -11.45
N LEU A 109 -0.59 -4.33 -11.72
CA LEU A 109 0.51 -4.96 -12.46
C LEU A 109 0.66 -4.37 -13.86
N LYS A 110 -0.44 -4.28 -14.60
CA LYS A 110 -0.46 -3.67 -15.93
C LYS A 110 0.07 -2.24 -15.90
N THR A 111 -0.38 -1.44 -14.92
CA THR A 111 0.03 -0.04 -14.79
C THR A 111 1.51 0.06 -14.42
N LEU A 112 1.98 -0.69 -13.41
CA LEU A 112 3.39 -0.68 -12.99
C LEU A 112 4.31 -1.06 -14.16
N HIS A 113 3.95 -2.12 -14.90
CA HIS A 113 4.73 -2.58 -16.05
C HIS A 113 4.73 -1.56 -17.19
N THR A 114 3.60 -0.92 -17.48
CA THR A 114 3.51 0.08 -18.57
C THR A 114 4.27 1.36 -18.22
N GLU A 115 4.13 1.84 -16.99
CA GLU A 115 4.70 3.12 -16.56
C GLU A 115 6.16 3.02 -16.13
N GLN A 116 6.64 1.83 -15.79
CA GLN A 116 8.01 1.62 -15.29
C GLN A 116 8.35 2.55 -14.10
N CYS A 117 7.34 2.94 -13.31
CA CYS A 117 7.49 3.82 -12.15
C CYS A 117 7.92 3.05 -10.89
N GLY A 118 8.08 3.73 -9.75
CA GLY A 118 8.48 3.12 -8.49
C GLY A 118 7.35 2.34 -7.82
N PHE A 119 6.11 2.84 -7.93
CA PHE A 119 4.93 2.21 -7.36
C PHE A 119 3.64 2.64 -8.05
N VAL A 120 2.61 1.81 -7.88
CA VAL A 120 1.23 2.09 -8.25
C VAL A 120 0.30 1.71 -7.11
N GLY A 121 -0.59 2.62 -6.70
CA GLY A 121 -1.51 2.37 -5.61
C GLY A 121 -2.98 2.33 -6.02
N ALA A 122 -3.77 1.69 -5.17
CA ALA A 122 -5.23 1.70 -5.21
C ALA A 122 -5.75 2.09 -3.82
N PHE A 123 -6.03 3.38 -3.61
CA PHE A 123 -6.41 3.88 -2.29
C PHE A 123 -7.80 3.36 -1.88
N PRO A 124 -7.94 2.70 -0.70
CA PRO A 124 -9.21 2.15 -0.26
C PRO A 124 -10.16 3.23 0.23
N THR A 125 -11.41 3.15 -0.21
CA THR A 125 -12.48 4.05 0.21
C THR A 125 -13.28 3.44 1.36
N GLY A 126 -13.50 4.23 2.43
CA GLY A 126 -14.44 3.90 3.50
C GLY A 126 -15.88 4.23 3.07
N LEU A 127 -16.73 3.20 2.93
CA LEU A 127 -18.09 3.38 2.41
C LEU A 127 -19.08 3.98 3.42
N SER A 128 -18.75 4.02 4.72
CA SER A 128 -19.53 4.74 5.72
C SER A 128 -19.58 6.25 5.45
N PHE A 129 -18.53 6.79 4.79
CA PHE A 129 -18.43 8.19 4.40
C PHE A 129 -19.10 8.51 3.05
N ARG A 130 -19.81 7.55 2.42
CA ARG A 130 -20.38 7.71 1.07
C ARG A 130 -21.26 8.96 0.92
N ASN A 131 -21.92 9.39 1.98
CA ASN A 131 -22.77 10.58 1.96
C ASN A 131 -22.04 11.89 2.35
N ASP A 132 -20.74 11.81 2.71
CA ASP A 132 -19.92 12.97 3.03
C ASP A 132 -19.25 13.49 1.73
N VAL A 133 -19.94 14.44 1.08
CA VAL A 133 -19.49 15.01 -0.21
C VAL A 133 -18.72 16.29 0.05
N ARG A 134 -17.45 16.36 -0.39
CA ARG A 134 -16.54 17.49 -0.15
C ARG A 134 -15.96 18.01 -1.47
N PRO A 135 -16.74 18.74 -2.31
CA PRO A 135 -16.31 19.14 -3.66
C PRO A 135 -14.98 19.88 -3.71
N GLN A 136 -14.68 20.71 -2.69
CA GLN A 136 -13.42 21.47 -2.59
C GLN A 136 -12.17 20.58 -2.36
N GLN A 137 -12.37 19.31 -1.99
CA GLN A 137 -11.30 18.32 -1.76
C GLN A 137 -11.25 17.25 -2.85
N GLN A 138 -12.08 17.37 -3.90
CA GLN A 138 -12.16 16.42 -5.02
C GLN A 138 -11.29 16.82 -6.21
N ILE A 139 -10.31 17.69 -6.00
CA ILE A 139 -9.37 18.10 -7.03
C ILE A 139 -8.44 16.92 -7.35
N VAL A 140 -8.42 16.52 -8.62
CA VAL A 140 -7.58 15.44 -9.12
C VAL A 140 -6.71 15.93 -10.27
N GLU A 141 -5.44 15.54 -10.24
CA GLU A 141 -4.50 15.74 -11.34
C GLU A 141 -4.23 14.39 -12.02
N PHE A 142 -4.67 14.24 -13.27
CA PHE A 142 -4.39 13.03 -14.03
C PHE A 142 -3.01 13.09 -14.70
N TRP A 143 -2.43 11.92 -14.95
CA TRP A 143 -1.30 11.78 -15.83
C TRP A 143 -1.80 11.68 -17.28
N ASP A 144 -1.51 12.70 -18.09
CA ASP A 144 -1.86 12.74 -19.53
C ASP A 144 -0.76 12.11 -20.41
N GLY A 145 0.36 11.75 -19.83
CA GLY A 145 1.50 11.06 -20.44
C GLY A 145 2.09 10.04 -19.47
N PRO A 146 3.30 9.53 -19.73
CA PRO A 146 3.94 8.56 -18.83
C PRO A 146 4.19 9.17 -17.44
N VAL A 147 4.13 8.32 -16.42
CA VAL A 147 4.52 8.70 -15.06
C VAL A 147 5.99 9.09 -15.03
N ARG A 148 6.32 10.18 -14.36
CA ARG A 148 7.68 10.74 -14.29
C ARG A 148 8.09 11.02 -12.86
N PRO A 149 9.39 11.10 -12.57
CA PRO A 149 9.89 11.58 -11.29
C PRO A 149 9.25 12.93 -10.89
N GLU A 150 8.89 13.03 -9.63
CA GLU A 150 8.27 14.22 -9.06
C GLU A 150 8.71 14.38 -7.59
N VAL A 151 9.00 15.62 -7.19
CA VAL A 151 9.33 15.96 -5.80
C VAL A 151 8.05 16.45 -5.10
N VAL A 152 7.58 15.68 -4.12
CA VAL A 152 6.40 16.00 -3.32
C VAL A 152 6.83 16.14 -1.85
N ASN A 153 7.09 17.37 -1.42
CA ASN A 153 7.50 17.63 -0.04
C ASN A 153 6.29 17.92 0.86
N PRO A 154 6.32 17.52 2.14
CA PRO A 154 5.37 18.02 3.13
C PRO A 154 5.28 19.55 3.10
N GLY A 155 4.06 20.09 3.06
CA GLY A 155 3.80 21.52 2.99
C GLY A 155 3.91 22.16 1.59
N SER A 156 4.29 21.40 0.55
CA SER A 156 4.22 21.90 -0.83
C SER A 156 2.78 21.87 -1.37
N PRO A 157 2.47 22.65 -2.43
CA PRO A 157 1.14 22.55 -3.07
C PRO A 157 0.78 21.14 -3.53
N GLN A 158 1.75 20.37 -4.00
CA GLN A 158 1.55 18.98 -4.43
C GLN A 158 1.21 18.05 -3.27
N TRP A 159 1.60 18.41 -2.06
CA TRP A 159 1.23 17.66 -0.84
C TRP A 159 -0.27 17.65 -0.63
N GLU A 160 -0.98 18.73 -0.97
CA GLU A 160 -2.42 18.86 -0.79
C GLU A 160 -3.24 17.83 -1.60
N ARG A 161 -2.65 17.11 -2.54
CA ARG A 161 -3.28 15.99 -3.26
C ARG A 161 -3.80 14.90 -2.31
N TRP A 162 -3.27 14.79 -1.08
CA TRP A 162 -3.78 13.87 -0.07
C TRP A 162 -5.25 14.10 0.28
N GLN A 163 -5.78 15.30 0.08
CA GLN A 163 -7.16 15.64 0.37
C GLN A 163 -8.16 14.80 -0.45
N LEU A 164 -7.77 14.37 -1.65
CA LEU A 164 -8.59 13.48 -2.48
C LEU A 164 -8.86 12.14 -1.79
N HIS A 165 -7.98 11.70 -0.89
CA HIS A 165 -8.12 10.45 -0.16
C HIS A 165 -8.93 10.58 1.13
N ARG A 166 -9.45 11.77 1.46
CA ARG A 166 -10.33 11.97 2.62
C ARG A 166 -11.75 11.54 2.34
N ALA A 167 -12.40 11.01 3.38
CA ALA A 167 -13.80 10.56 3.30
C ALA A 167 -14.01 9.66 2.07
N ALA A 168 -15.06 9.90 1.28
CA ALA A 168 -15.33 9.18 0.04
C ALA A 168 -15.06 10.02 -1.22
N ASN A 169 -14.14 11.01 -1.16
CA ASN A 169 -13.88 11.87 -2.31
C ASN A 169 -13.46 11.08 -3.56
N LEU A 170 -12.54 10.11 -3.40
CA LEU A 170 -12.09 9.27 -4.50
C LEU A 170 -13.25 8.47 -5.13
N TYR A 171 -14.16 7.94 -4.31
CA TYR A 171 -15.37 7.28 -4.78
C TYR A 171 -16.24 8.21 -5.63
N HIS A 172 -16.51 9.44 -5.14
CA HIS A 172 -17.32 10.41 -5.87
C HIS A 172 -16.68 10.82 -7.21
N VAL A 173 -15.38 11.08 -7.22
CA VAL A 173 -14.66 11.43 -8.46
C VAL A 173 -14.69 10.27 -9.45
N SER A 174 -14.49 9.03 -8.98
CA SER A 174 -14.50 7.84 -9.84
C SER A 174 -15.84 7.61 -10.54
N GLN A 175 -16.97 8.00 -9.91
CA GLN A 175 -18.31 7.90 -10.53
C GLN A 175 -18.46 8.80 -11.77
N SER A 176 -17.60 9.81 -11.96
CA SER A 176 -17.61 10.67 -13.14
C SER A 176 -16.87 10.08 -14.32
N LEU A 177 -16.10 9.01 -14.14
CA LEU A 177 -15.41 8.34 -15.24
C LEU A 177 -16.38 7.51 -16.09
N PRO A 178 -16.17 7.45 -17.41
CA PRO A 178 -16.89 6.51 -18.26
C PRO A 178 -16.75 5.06 -17.78
N PRO A 179 -17.80 4.23 -17.90
CA PRO A 179 -17.73 2.82 -17.52
C PRO A 179 -16.57 2.08 -18.21
N GLY A 180 -15.74 1.40 -17.41
CA GLY A 180 -14.59 0.63 -17.91
C GLY A 180 -13.34 1.48 -18.19
N GLU A 181 -13.40 2.79 -18.01
CA GLU A 181 -12.23 3.65 -18.13
C GLU A 181 -11.40 3.61 -16.85
N PHE A 182 -10.08 3.44 -17.00
CA PHE A 182 -9.10 3.56 -15.93
C PHE A 182 -8.18 4.76 -16.20
N ARG A 183 -8.00 5.60 -15.19
CA ARG A 183 -7.10 6.73 -15.23
C ARG A 183 -6.02 6.60 -14.16
N ARG A 184 -4.82 7.11 -14.47
CA ARG A 184 -3.75 7.29 -13.49
C ARG A 184 -3.79 8.71 -12.98
N TYR A 185 -3.65 8.89 -11.69
CA TYR A 185 -3.60 10.22 -11.10
C TYR A 185 -2.37 10.42 -10.21
N LYS A 186 -1.98 11.68 -10.06
CA LYS A 186 -0.86 12.10 -9.23
C LYS A 186 -1.26 12.07 -7.77
N VAL A 187 -0.35 11.63 -6.93
CA VAL A 187 -0.58 11.45 -5.51
C VAL A 187 0.42 12.25 -4.67
N ALA A 188 0.07 12.57 -3.45
CA ALA A 188 1.06 12.91 -2.43
C ALA A 188 1.68 11.62 -1.85
N TRP A 189 0.83 10.64 -1.61
CA TRP A 189 1.14 9.29 -1.14
C TRP A 189 -0.12 8.42 -1.25
N ILE A 190 0.04 7.12 -1.14
CA ILE A 190 -1.02 6.11 -1.08
C ILE A 190 -0.83 5.27 0.17
N ALA A 191 -1.92 4.83 0.80
CA ALA A 191 -1.91 3.89 1.91
C ALA A 191 -2.57 2.56 1.52
N SER A 192 -2.23 1.54 2.25
CA SER A 192 -2.97 0.28 2.43
C SER A 192 -2.99 -0.69 1.26
N CYS A 193 -2.89 -0.26 0.00
CA CYS A 193 -2.84 -1.14 -1.17
C CYS A 193 -1.89 -0.57 -2.22
N ILE A 194 -0.62 -0.97 -2.18
CA ILE A 194 0.44 -0.40 -3.00
C ILE A 194 1.30 -1.50 -3.61
N LEU A 195 1.34 -1.54 -4.94
CA LEU A 195 2.24 -2.39 -5.70
C LEU A 195 3.53 -1.64 -6.00
N TYR A 196 4.65 -2.21 -5.59
CA TYR A 196 5.99 -1.66 -5.82
C TYR A 196 6.77 -2.51 -6.83
N ASP A 197 7.63 -1.85 -7.62
CA ASP A 197 8.78 -2.49 -8.25
C ASP A 197 9.77 -2.85 -7.14
N ARG A 198 9.97 -4.15 -6.92
CA ARG A 198 10.77 -4.65 -5.79
C ARG A 198 12.22 -4.19 -5.87
N ALA A 199 12.82 -4.17 -7.05
CA ALA A 199 14.21 -3.75 -7.21
C ALA A 199 14.38 -2.28 -6.84
N LYS A 200 13.49 -1.41 -7.31
CA LYS A 200 13.49 0.02 -6.99
C LYS A 200 13.22 0.27 -5.51
N LEU A 201 12.30 -0.51 -4.90
CA LEU A 201 12.02 -0.43 -3.47
C LEU A 201 13.27 -0.76 -2.64
N LEU A 202 14.01 -1.80 -3.01
CA LEU A 202 15.26 -2.18 -2.36
C LEU A 202 16.36 -1.12 -2.56
N GLU A 203 16.43 -0.48 -3.75
CA GLU A 203 17.40 0.58 -4.02
C GLU A 203 17.23 1.82 -3.14
N VAL A 204 16.01 2.09 -2.64
CA VAL A 204 15.77 3.18 -1.66
C VAL A 204 15.83 2.68 -0.21
N GLY A 205 16.32 1.46 0.02
CA GLY A 205 16.50 0.87 1.34
C GLY A 205 15.25 0.24 1.94
N GLY A 206 14.14 0.18 1.19
CA GLY A 206 12.89 -0.43 1.64
C GLY A 206 12.44 0.12 2.99
N PHE A 207 12.15 -0.78 3.92
CA PHE A 207 11.69 -0.47 5.28
C PHE A 207 12.78 -0.73 6.34
N SER A 208 14.07 -0.82 5.94
CA SER A 208 15.20 -1.14 6.82
C SER A 208 15.43 -0.13 7.97
N PHE A 209 14.83 1.04 7.89
CA PHE A 209 14.86 2.06 8.94
C PHE A 209 13.95 1.76 10.14
N TRP A 210 13.25 0.65 10.16
CA TRP A 210 12.27 0.29 11.19
C TRP A 210 12.82 0.37 12.62
N SER A 211 14.08 -0.01 12.84
CA SER A 211 14.73 0.03 14.17
C SER A 211 14.95 1.44 14.72
N ARG A 212 14.73 2.47 13.91
CA ARG A 212 14.85 3.89 14.29
C ARG A 212 13.50 4.49 14.71
N LEU A 213 12.42 3.72 14.57
CA LEU A 213 11.07 4.16 14.90
C LEU A 213 10.58 3.50 16.19
N PRO A 214 9.78 4.19 17.00
CA PRO A 214 9.07 3.57 18.11
C PRO A 214 8.04 2.56 17.57
N ARG A 215 7.55 1.67 18.44
CA ARG A 215 6.56 0.66 18.04
C ARG A 215 5.30 1.28 17.41
N TYR A 216 4.79 2.34 18.00
CA TYR A 216 3.60 3.07 17.54
C TYR A 216 4.04 4.30 16.75
N HIS A 217 4.02 4.18 15.44
CA HIS A 217 4.44 5.23 14.51
C HIS A 217 3.58 5.23 13.26
N SER A 218 3.74 6.26 12.44
CA SER A 218 3.08 6.40 11.14
C SER A 218 4.04 6.99 10.10
N GLY A 219 3.61 6.97 8.83
CA GLY A 219 4.30 7.67 7.74
C GLY A 219 5.43 6.87 7.08
N GLU A 220 5.61 5.60 7.37
CA GLU A 220 6.64 4.74 6.78
C GLU A 220 6.44 4.52 5.28
N GLU A 221 5.21 4.28 4.83
CA GLU A 221 4.88 4.18 3.40
C GLU A 221 5.11 5.52 2.71
N VAL A 222 4.74 6.62 3.37
CA VAL A 222 4.89 7.98 2.84
C VAL A 222 6.37 8.31 2.62
N LEU A 223 7.22 7.93 3.57
CA LEU A 223 8.68 8.09 3.47
C LEU A 223 9.23 7.36 2.24
N VAL A 224 8.93 6.08 2.13
CA VAL A 224 9.43 5.21 1.04
C VAL A 224 8.91 5.69 -0.32
N GLN A 225 7.63 6.01 -0.42
CA GLN A 225 7.03 6.53 -1.65
C GLN A 225 7.63 7.87 -2.05
N ASN A 226 7.95 8.73 -1.11
CA ASN A 226 8.61 10.00 -1.40
C ASN A 226 9.99 9.79 -2.07
N LEU A 227 10.78 8.82 -1.59
CA LEU A 227 12.06 8.45 -2.20
C LEU A 227 11.87 7.87 -3.61
N LEU A 228 10.89 6.98 -3.78
CA LEU A 228 10.58 6.36 -5.07
C LEU A 228 10.08 7.39 -6.09
N MET A 229 9.17 8.30 -5.67
CA MET A 229 8.65 9.36 -6.54
C MET A 229 9.76 10.26 -7.08
N ARG A 230 10.75 10.60 -6.27
CA ARG A 230 11.91 11.44 -6.69
C ARG A 230 12.74 10.78 -7.78
N ARG A 231 12.83 9.45 -7.80
CA ARG A 231 13.70 8.72 -8.72
C ARG A 231 12.96 8.18 -9.95
N TRP A 232 11.76 7.65 -9.79
CA TRP A 232 11.02 6.94 -10.85
C TRP A 232 9.57 7.36 -11.01
N GLY A 233 9.09 8.27 -10.16
CA GLY A 233 7.68 8.61 -10.11
C GLY A 233 6.83 7.54 -9.43
N GLY A 234 5.57 7.88 -9.24
CA GLY A 234 4.54 7.00 -8.71
C GLY A 234 3.16 7.53 -9.06
N CYS A 235 2.16 6.66 -9.02
CA CYS A 235 0.79 7.06 -9.32
C CYS A 235 -0.21 6.18 -8.57
N ALA A 236 -1.48 6.55 -8.65
CA ALA A 236 -2.57 5.67 -8.29
C ALA A 236 -3.55 5.49 -9.43
N ILE A 237 -4.33 4.40 -9.36
CA ILE A 237 -5.39 4.09 -10.33
C ILE A 237 -6.75 4.60 -9.87
N MET A 238 -7.57 4.98 -10.81
CA MET A 238 -8.97 5.37 -10.61
C MET A 238 -9.85 4.72 -11.69
N PRO A 239 -10.91 4.02 -11.34
CA PRO A 239 -11.36 3.69 -9.98
C PRO A 239 -10.35 2.81 -9.24
N SER A 240 -10.35 2.86 -7.89
CA SER A 240 -9.41 2.07 -7.09
C SER A 240 -9.82 0.59 -6.97
N GLY A 241 -11.11 0.30 -6.89
CA GLY A 241 -11.63 -1.05 -6.63
C GLY A 241 -11.26 -1.61 -5.25
N THR A 242 -10.87 -0.74 -4.33
CA THR A 242 -10.49 -1.11 -2.97
C THR A 242 -11.36 -0.41 -1.95
N TYR A 243 -11.69 -1.14 -0.87
CA TYR A 243 -12.59 -0.66 0.18
C TYR A 243 -12.01 -0.97 1.55
N HIS A 244 -12.09 0.03 2.44
CA HIS A 244 -11.57 -0.09 3.80
C HIS A 244 -12.65 -0.65 4.74
N ALA A 245 -12.27 -1.61 5.59
CA ALA A 245 -13.18 -2.17 6.59
C ALA A 245 -13.51 -1.22 7.76
N GLU A 246 -12.83 -0.07 7.84
CA GLU A 246 -13.05 1.00 8.81
C GLU A 246 -12.94 0.54 10.27
N VAL A 247 -12.07 -0.41 10.53
CA VAL A 247 -11.74 -0.89 11.87
C VAL A 247 -10.71 0.02 12.55
N ARG A 248 -10.59 -0.08 13.88
CA ARG A 248 -9.60 0.70 14.64
C ARG A 248 -8.18 0.37 14.17
N SER A 249 -7.37 1.40 13.95
CA SER A 249 -5.97 1.26 13.58
C SER A 249 -5.13 0.62 14.71
N THR A 250 -4.22 -0.29 14.35
CA THR A 250 -3.28 -0.96 15.28
C THR A 250 -1.95 -0.22 15.44
N VAL A 251 -1.71 0.82 14.64
CA VAL A 251 -0.49 1.66 14.75
C VAL A 251 -0.59 2.70 15.87
N LEU A 252 -1.77 2.87 16.47
CA LEU A 252 -2.00 3.80 17.58
C LEU A 252 -1.74 3.14 18.92
N ASN A 253 -1.13 3.89 19.85
CA ASN A 253 -0.97 3.50 21.24
C ASN A 253 -2.32 3.53 22.00
N ASP A 254 -2.31 3.23 23.29
CA ASP A 254 -3.52 3.20 24.14
C ASP A 254 -4.19 4.58 24.26
N ALA A 255 -3.44 5.68 24.10
CA ALA A 255 -3.98 7.04 24.09
C ALA A 255 -4.59 7.42 22.73
N GLY A 256 -4.53 6.56 21.71
CA GLY A 256 -5.03 6.83 20.37
C GLY A 256 -4.12 7.75 19.55
N THR A 257 -2.82 7.79 19.86
CA THR A 257 -1.82 8.61 19.20
C THR A 257 -0.65 7.74 18.71
N VAL A 258 0.24 8.33 17.90
CA VAL A 258 1.54 7.73 17.55
C VAL A 258 2.65 8.37 18.40
N ASP A 259 3.72 7.60 18.64
CA ASP A 259 4.88 8.04 19.44
C ASP A 259 5.99 8.62 18.54
N GLY A 260 5.87 8.48 17.21
CA GLY A 260 6.83 9.01 16.24
C GLY A 260 6.30 9.01 14.81
N HIS A 261 6.99 9.71 13.93
CA HIS A 261 6.63 9.82 12.52
C HIS A 261 7.83 9.53 11.62
N ALA A 262 7.69 8.62 10.67
CA ALA A 262 8.78 8.22 9.78
C ALA A 262 9.32 9.37 8.91
N LEU A 263 8.48 10.37 8.59
CA LEU A 263 8.93 11.55 7.83
C LEU A 263 9.97 12.41 8.56
N ASP A 264 10.18 12.24 9.86
CA ASP A 264 11.27 12.88 10.58
C ASP A 264 12.65 12.42 10.05
N LEU A 265 12.69 11.23 9.42
CA LEU A 265 13.87 10.67 8.77
C LEU A 265 14.04 11.13 7.32
N LEU A 266 13.03 11.78 6.71
CA LEU A 266 13.01 12.08 5.28
C LEU A 266 14.24 12.86 4.79
N PRO A 267 14.74 13.92 5.47
CA PRO A 267 15.89 14.69 4.97
C PRO A 267 17.14 13.82 4.79
N GLU A 268 17.46 13.00 5.79
CA GLU A 268 18.61 12.08 5.76
C GLU A 268 18.44 10.98 4.71
N MET A 269 17.22 10.42 4.61
CA MET A 269 16.93 9.36 3.66
C MET A 269 16.99 9.89 2.21
N VAL A 270 16.57 11.13 1.96
CA VAL A 270 16.70 11.77 0.65
C VAL A 270 18.17 11.94 0.30
N GLU A 271 19.00 12.44 1.21
CA GLU A 271 20.45 12.60 0.99
C GLU A 271 21.11 11.25 0.63
N ARG A 272 20.69 10.17 1.29
CA ARG A 272 21.27 8.84 1.12
C ARG A 272 20.79 8.12 -0.14
N TYR A 273 19.51 8.19 -0.48
CA TYR A 273 18.89 7.32 -1.49
C TYR A 273 18.35 8.03 -2.72
N ALA A 274 18.11 9.33 -2.62
CA ALA A 274 17.55 10.14 -3.70
C ALA A 274 18.17 11.55 -3.70
N PRO A 275 19.52 11.68 -3.66
CA PRO A 275 20.16 12.98 -3.71
C PRO A 275 19.71 13.71 -4.99
N GLU A 276 19.51 15.02 -4.87
CA GLU A 276 19.28 15.86 -6.05
C GLU A 276 20.47 15.69 -6.99
N THR A 277 20.23 15.28 -8.23
CA THR A 277 21.26 15.28 -9.26
C THR A 277 21.66 16.74 -9.46
N VAL A 278 22.84 17.11 -8.97
CA VAL A 278 23.44 18.39 -9.31
C VAL A 278 23.68 18.35 -10.83
N GLU A 279 22.83 19.02 -11.60
CA GLU A 279 23.17 19.29 -13.00
C GLU A 279 24.48 20.09 -12.98
N VAL A 280 25.58 19.39 -13.27
CA VAL A 280 26.85 20.06 -13.62
C VAL A 280 26.56 20.80 -14.92
N LYS A 281 26.35 22.11 -14.80
CA LYS A 281 26.21 23.03 -15.93
C LYS A 281 27.50 23.09 -16.75
#